data_ca9d3194093c1a9349f1a156743214eb
#
_entry.id   ca9d3194093c1a9349f1a156743214eb
#
_cell.length_a   1.000
_cell.length_b   1.000
_cell.length_c   1.000
_cell.angle_alpha   90.00
_cell.angle_beta   90.00
_cell.angle_gamma   90.00
#
_symmetry.space_group_name_H-M   'P 1'
#
loop_
_entity.id
_entity.type
_entity.pdbx_description
1 polymer ?
#
loop_
_entity_poly.entity_id
_entity_poly.type
_entity_poly.pdbx_seq_one_letter_code
_entity_poly.pdbx_strand_id
1 'polypeptide(L)'
;MYGYTIRSENHSTQFTGRWPTWVRDSHVSVQLGASLEGCLSEPIIMGVGYRWFGRPLLRFQDSEKAHGRSLSMLRLASSNPITRLALRVLYKPRVSLPVELFGYRYNHPFGLAAGMDKNAKALRGWEATGLSFVEIGGVTMLEQGGNPKPRMFRAPHAQALVNRMGFNNDGSEKIQLALERHINRHGRLGIPIWVNLGKSKITPLDEAHLDYGATLERLWSYGDVFVINVSSPNTPNLRELQDDEGLTRILRHCLNVNDKLASKLDSERKPILIKVAPDMTKEQLVHIAKTAKTNGADGIVVSNTTVERPKTQHPKDATVFGQQGGMSGQPLKERSTFMIRTVRQAVGMDWPIIGVGGIANAQDAWEKLEAGATLVQAYSGFVFEGPSLTKQVVHGLSKRLRASQHASIADVIGTKSD
;
A
#
# COMPACT_ATOMS: atom_id res chain seq x y z
N MET A 1 30.51 14.79 40.73
CA MET A 1 29.14 15.29 40.98
C MET A 1 28.62 15.87 39.68
N TYR A 2 27.77 15.19 39.00
CA TYR A 2 27.12 15.71 37.76
C TYR A 2 25.70 16.12 38.11
N GLY A 3 25.39 17.42 37.96
CA GLY A 3 24.02 17.93 38.14
C GLY A 3 23.26 17.85 36.84
N TYR A 4 21.99 17.45 36.89
CA TYR A 4 21.06 17.41 35.76
C TYR A 4 20.00 18.47 35.93
N THR A 5 19.69 19.19 34.85
CA THR A 5 18.61 20.17 34.79
C THR A 5 17.40 19.58 34.08
N ILE A 6 16.25 19.54 34.73
CA ILE A 6 14.97 19.12 34.15
C ILE A 6 14.16 20.39 33.85
N ARG A 7 13.72 20.57 32.60
CA ARG A 7 12.76 21.61 32.22
C ARG A 7 11.36 20.99 32.14
N SER A 8 10.44 21.44 32.96
CA SER A 8 9.02 21.39 32.73
C SER A 8 8.53 22.77 32.30
N GLU A 9 7.40 22.84 31.60
CA GLU A 9 6.95 24.07 30.91
C GLU A 9 6.78 25.31 31.79
N ASN A 10 6.95 25.26 33.11
CA ASN A 10 6.79 26.47 33.94
C ASN A 10 7.74 26.61 35.15
N HIS A 11 8.67 25.70 35.42
CA HIS A 11 9.66 25.93 36.50
C HIS A 11 10.91 25.07 36.32
N SER A 12 12.10 25.68 36.48
CA SER A 12 13.37 24.98 36.61
C SER A 12 13.68 24.72 38.09
N THR A 13 13.77 23.45 38.47
CA THR A 13 14.20 23.05 39.80
C THR A 13 15.39 22.13 39.71
N GLN A 14 16.44 22.40 40.49
CA GLN A 14 17.58 21.50 40.66
C GLN A 14 17.28 20.48 41.74
N PHE A 15 17.47 19.19 41.48
CA PHE A 15 17.34 18.13 42.48
C PHE A 15 18.66 17.39 42.69
N THR A 16 19.06 17.31 43.98
CA THR A 16 20.13 16.42 44.44
C THR A 16 19.49 15.41 45.41
N GLY A 17 19.38 14.12 45.02
CA GLY A 17 18.87 13.10 45.94
C GLY A 17 17.89 12.09 45.34
N ARG A 18 17.50 11.08 46.09
CA ARG A 18 16.66 9.94 45.73
C ARG A 18 15.29 10.35 45.18
N TRP A 19 14.84 9.67 44.12
CA TRP A 19 13.54 9.86 43.47
C TRP A 19 12.36 9.45 44.37
N PRO A 20 11.25 10.26 44.40
CA PRO A 20 10.00 9.88 45.04
C PRO A 20 9.24 8.82 44.22
N THR A 21 8.49 7.97 44.91
CA THR A 21 7.76 6.80 44.36
C THR A 21 6.61 7.12 43.39
N TRP A 22 6.15 8.35 43.28
CA TRP A 22 5.07 8.75 42.38
C TRP A 22 5.49 9.02 40.91
N VAL A 23 6.80 8.90 40.57
CA VAL A 23 7.32 9.09 39.22
C VAL A 23 7.11 7.86 38.34
N ARG A 24 6.50 6.79 38.81
CA ARG A 24 6.33 5.53 38.07
C ARG A 24 5.24 5.55 36.99
N ASP A 25 4.32 6.50 37.00
CA ASP A 25 3.13 6.51 36.12
C ASP A 25 3.06 7.66 35.11
N SER A 26 4.10 8.49 35.02
CA SER A 26 4.18 9.51 34.00
C SER A 26 5.21 9.15 32.94
N HIS A 27 4.81 9.08 31.68
CA HIS A 27 5.70 8.94 30.51
C HIS A 27 6.61 10.17 30.38
N VAL A 28 7.71 10.20 31.12
CA VAL A 28 8.78 11.19 30.93
C VAL A 28 9.73 10.64 29.89
N SER A 29 9.67 11.16 28.67
CA SER A 29 10.70 10.91 27.65
C SER A 29 11.96 11.69 28.02
N VAL A 30 13.00 10.98 28.49
CA VAL A 30 14.33 11.57 28.67
C VAL A 30 14.97 11.74 27.29
N GLN A 31 15.15 12.97 26.86
CA GLN A 31 16.02 13.31 25.72
C GLN A 31 17.47 13.16 26.13
N LEU A 32 18.07 12.01 25.88
CA LEU A 32 19.53 11.82 25.93
C LEU A 32 20.17 12.39 24.64
N GLY A 33 20.88 13.43 24.85
CA GLY A 33 22.01 14.02 24.14
C GLY A 33 22.11 13.98 22.62
N ALA A 34 22.00 15.15 22.05
CA ALA A 34 22.18 15.55 20.66
C ALA A 34 23.60 15.32 20.06
N SER A 35 24.43 14.45 20.59
CA SER A 35 25.84 14.33 20.13
C SER A 35 26.24 13.00 19.49
N LEU A 36 25.33 12.01 19.41
CA LEU A 36 25.57 10.76 18.66
C LEU A 36 24.72 10.64 17.39
N GLU A 37 23.76 11.52 17.16
CA GLU A 37 22.90 11.51 15.97
C GLU A 37 23.55 12.10 14.71
N GLY A 38 24.66 12.80 14.85
CA GLY A 38 25.38 13.45 13.72
C GLY A 38 26.20 12.50 12.85
N CYS A 39 26.45 11.26 13.28
CA CYS A 39 27.36 10.35 12.57
C CYS A 39 26.68 9.13 11.94
N LEU A 40 25.34 8.97 12.10
CA LEU A 40 24.54 7.92 11.47
C LEU A 40 23.47 8.49 10.51
N SER A 41 23.75 9.67 9.97
CA SER A 41 22.98 10.20 8.86
C SER A 41 23.37 9.46 7.60
N GLU A 42 22.51 8.59 7.11
CA GLU A 42 22.18 8.58 5.67
C GLU A 42 21.28 7.37 5.36
N PRO A 43 20.06 7.57 4.86
CA PRO A 43 19.24 6.49 4.30
C PRO A 43 19.91 5.80 3.11
N ILE A 44 21.00 6.34 2.60
CA ILE A 44 21.80 5.82 1.48
C ILE A 44 22.43 4.46 1.83
N ILE A 45 22.92 4.25 3.06
CA ILE A 45 23.66 3.03 3.41
C ILE A 45 22.75 1.79 3.50
N MET A 46 21.50 1.92 3.93
CA MET A 46 20.61 0.76 4.10
C MET A 46 20.03 0.22 2.78
N GLY A 47 19.82 1.07 1.78
CA GLY A 47 19.46 0.66 0.41
C GLY A 47 20.62 0.02 -0.35
N VAL A 48 21.86 0.37 0.01
CA VAL A 48 23.10 -0.12 -0.60
C VAL A 48 23.20 -1.65 -0.51
N GLY A 49 22.96 -2.24 0.68
CA GLY A 49 23.05 -3.69 0.84
C GLY A 49 22.10 -4.46 -0.09
N TYR A 50 20.84 -4.02 -0.21
CA TYR A 50 19.92 -4.64 -1.16
C TYR A 50 20.30 -4.36 -2.62
N ARG A 51 20.65 -3.12 -2.97
CA ARG A 51 21.03 -2.73 -4.34
C ARG A 51 22.31 -3.42 -4.81
N TRP A 52 23.31 -3.59 -3.93
CA TRP A 52 24.61 -4.14 -4.30
C TRP A 52 24.69 -5.67 -4.17
N PHE A 53 23.98 -6.29 -3.24
CA PHE A 53 24.03 -7.72 -2.99
C PHE A 53 22.71 -8.44 -3.30
N GLY A 54 21.59 -7.99 -2.77
CA GLY A 54 20.31 -8.67 -2.96
C GLY A 54 19.79 -8.58 -4.40
N ARG A 55 19.76 -7.37 -4.97
CA ARG A 55 19.25 -7.12 -6.33
C ARG A 55 20.04 -7.84 -7.42
N PRO A 56 21.39 -7.86 -7.44
CA PRO A 56 22.16 -8.62 -8.43
C PRO A 56 21.85 -10.12 -8.38
N LEU A 57 21.77 -10.73 -7.19
CA LEU A 57 21.42 -12.14 -7.04
C LEU A 57 20.01 -12.47 -7.57
N LEU A 58 19.06 -11.57 -7.37
CA LEU A 58 17.69 -11.73 -7.87
C LEU A 58 17.55 -11.40 -9.37
N ARG A 59 18.48 -10.64 -9.96
CA ARG A 59 18.43 -10.19 -11.35
C ARG A 59 18.51 -11.34 -12.36
N PHE A 60 19.26 -12.39 -12.04
CA PHE A 60 19.45 -13.55 -12.90
C PHE A 60 18.34 -14.58 -12.79
N GLN A 61 17.37 -14.37 -11.90
CA GLN A 61 16.25 -15.27 -11.69
C GLN A 61 15.01 -14.78 -12.46
N ASP A 62 14.15 -15.74 -12.82
CA ASP A 62 12.79 -15.44 -13.26
C ASP A 62 12.09 -14.52 -12.26
N SER A 63 11.38 -13.52 -12.76
CA SER A 63 10.82 -12.44 -11.92
C SER A 63 9.79 -12.95 -10.92
N GLU A 64 8.96 -13.93 -11.30
CA GLU A 64 7.95 -14.53 -10.41
C GLU A 64 8.59 -15.43 -9.35
N LYS A 65 9.63 -16.20 -9.71
CA LYS A 65 10.39 -17.01 -8.76
C LYS A 65 11.13 -16.15 -7.75
N ALA A 66 11.76 -15.06 -8.20
CA ALA A 66 12.45 -14.10 -7.33
C ALA A 66 11.46 -13.46 -6.35
N HIS A 67 10.26 -13.06 -6.80
CA HIS A 67 9.20 -12.54 -5.96
C HIS A 67 8.77 -13.55 -4.88
N GLY A 68 8.47 -14.79 -5.26
CA GLY A 68 8.08 -15.85 -4.33
C GLY A 68 9.15 -16.14 -3.27
N ARG A 69 10.44 -16.17 -3.67
CA ARG A 69 11.57 -16.34 -2.75
C ARG A 69 11.70 -15.18 -1.79
N SER A 70 11.57 -13.94 -2.26
CA SER A 70 11.63 -12.75 -1.41
C SER A 70 10.53 -12.75 -0.36
N LEU A 71 9.29 -13.12 -0.71
CA LEU A 71 8.20 -13.27 0.25
C LEU A 71 8.48 -14.38 1.26
N SER A 72 9.00 -15.52 0.82
CA SER A 72 9.34 -16.64 1.70
C SER A 72 10.45 -16.26 2.68
N MET A 73 11.47 -15.52 2.21
CA MET A 73 12.54 -15.01 3.08
C MET A 73 12.00 -13.99 4.10
N LEU A 74 11.12 -13.09 3.69
CA LEU A 74 10.50 -12.10 4.58
C LEU A 74 9.61 -12.79 5.63
N ARG A 75 8.84 -13.81 5.23
CA ARG A 75 8.06 -14.66 6.14
C ARG A 75 8.96 -15.35 7.15
N LEU A 76 10.05 -16.01 6.71
CA LEU A 76 10.99 -16.71 7.58
C LEU A 76 11.67 -15.73 8.54
N ALA A 77 12.19 -14.62 8.06
CA ALA A 77 12.84 -13.59 8.88
C ALA A 77 11.89 -12.97 9.92
N SER A 78 10.58 -12.93 9.66
CA SER A 78 9.60 -12.40 10.60
C SER A 78 8.99 -13.45 11.55
N SER A 79 9.25 -14.75 11.34
CA SER A 79 8.73 -15.83 12.20
C SER A 79 9.45 -15.89 13.55
N ASN A 80 10.75 -15.60 13.58
CA ASN A 80 11.54 -15.55 14.80
C ASN A 80 11.54 -14.14 15.42
N PRO A 81 11.36 -13.98 16.75
CA PRO A 81 11.36 -12.68 17.42
C PRO A 81 12.64 -11.86 17.21
N ILE A 82 13.82 -12.51 17.25
CA ILE A 82 15.12 -11.83 17.13
C ILE A 82 15.30 -11.27 15.72
N THR A 83 15.09 -12.08 14.69
CA THR A 83 15.22 -11.64 13.29
C THR A 83 14.14 -10.63 12.91
N ARG A 84 12.94 -10.74 13.48
CA ARG A 84 11.88 -9.73 13.32
C ARG A 84 12.27 -8.41 14.00
N LEU A 85 12.89 -8.43 15.18
CA LEU A 85 13.43 -7.23 15.80
C LEU A 85 14.51 -6.59 14.93
N ALA A 86 15.41 -7.40 14.35
CA ALA A 86 16.40 -6.90 13.40
C ALA A 86 15.75 -6.23 12.17
N LEU A 87 14.69 -6.82 11.59
CA LEU A 87 13.91 -6.18 10.50
C LEU A 87 13.35 -4.83 10.94
N ARG A 88 12.78 -4.73 12.14
CA ARG A 88 12.25 -3.46 12.68
C ARG A 88 13.35 -2.41 12.85
N VAL A 89 14.47 -2.76 13.43
CA VAL A 89 15.60 -1.83 13.63
C VAL A 89 16.15 -1.33 12.31
N LEU A 90 16.27 -2.21 11.32
CA LEU A 90 16.82 -1.86 10.01
C LEU A 90 15.84 -1.05 9.15
N TYR A 91 14.57 -1.43 9.09
CA TYR A 91 13.65 -0.96 8.06
C TYR A 91 12.50 -0.09 8.56
N LYS A 92 12.09 -0.19 9.84
CA LYS A 92 10.98 0.62 10.35
C LYS A 92 11.38 2.11 10.42
N PRO A 93 10.55 3.03 9.90
CA PRO A 93 10.76 4.47 10.09
C PRO A 93 10.75 4.83 11.57
N ARG A 94 11.60 5.78 11.96
CA ARG A 94 11.66 6.33 13.33
C ARG A 94 10.87 7.63 13.47
N VAL A 95 10.25 8.08 12.40
CA VAL A 95 9.42 9.30 12.36
C VAL A 95 7.98 8.91 12.11
N SER A 96 7.04 9.71 12.65
CA SER A 96 5.62 9.56 12.46
C SER A 96 5.09 10.75 11.66
N LEU A 97 4.20 10.47 10.70
CA LEU A 97 3.50 11.45 9.86
C LEU A 97 2.02 11.02 9.81
N PRO A 98 1.30 11.11 10.94
CA PRO A 98 0.01 10.46 11.11
C PRO A 98 -1.04 10.99 10.13
N VAL A 99 -1.89 10.07 9.66
CA VAL A 99 -3.09 10.35 8.87
C VAL A 99 -4.24 9.55 9.47
N GLU A 100 -5.34 10.23 9.75
CA GLU A 100 -6.58 9.58 10.21
C GLU A 100 -7.46 9.31 8.98
N LEU A 101 -7.88 8.05 8.81
CA LEU A 101 -8.75 7.67 7.70
C LEU A 101 -9.51 6.39 8.04
N PHE A 102 -10.82 6.33 7.72
CA PHE A 102 -11.67 5.17 7.94
C PHE A 102 -11.69 4.65 9.39
N GLY A 103 -11.59 5.54 10.37
CA GLY A 103 -11.51 5.18 11.78
C GLY A 103 -10.15 4.60 12.22
N TYR A 104 -9.17 4.50 11.32
CA TYR A 104 -7.82 4.04 11.62
C TYR A 104 -6.82 5.19 11.65
N ARG A 105 -5.87 5.11 12.57
CA ARG A 105 -4.71 5.99 12.60
C ARG A 105 -3.53 5.32 11.90
N TYR A 106 -3.16 5.84 10.75
CA TYR A 106 -1.97 5.43 9.99
C TYR A 106 -0.75 6.18 10.49
N ASN A 107 0.33 5.49 10.84
CA ASN A 107 1.57 6.13 11.33
C ASN A 107 2.22 7.07 10.30
N HIS A 108 1.94 6.86 9.04
CA HIS A 108 2.36 7.67 7.89
C HIS A 108 1.53 7.27 6.65
N PRO A 109 1.47 8.10 5.59
CA PRO A 109 0.58 7.83 4.45
C PRO A 109 1.04 6.71 3.50
N PHE A 110 2.09 5.94 3.79
CA PHE A 110 2.69 5.00 2.86
C PHE A 110 2.41 3.53 3.19
N GLY A 111 1.87 2.78 2.23
CA GLY A 111 1.48 1.37 2.35
C GLY A 111 1.93 0.47 1.21
N LEU A 112 1.59 -0.82 1.32
CA LEU A 112 1.84 -1.84 0.32
C LEU A 112 0.68 -1.94 -0.66
N ALA A 113 0.96 -1.89 -1.97
CA ALA A 113 -0.06 -2.08 -2.99
C ALA A 113 -0.39 -3.57 -3.22
N ALA A 114 -1.64 -3.82 -3.63
CA ALA A 114 -2.11 -5.15 -4.03
C ALA A 114 -1.19 -5.86 -5.03
N GLY A 115 -1.17 -7.18 -4.95
CA GLY A 115 -0.36 -8.04 -5.82
C GLY A 115 1.01 -8.39 -5.27
N MET A 116 1.53 -7.66 -4.28
CA MET A 116 2.82 -7.95 -3.67
C MET A 116 2.73 -9.15 -2.71
N ASP A 117 1.72 -9.20 -1.88
CA ASP A 117 1.43 -10.35 -1.01
C ASP A 117 -0.01 -10.83 -1.21
N LYS A 118 -0.27 -11.51 -2.31
CA LYS A 118 -1.62 -11.89 -2.73
C LYS A 118 -2.35 -12.77 -1.73
N ASN A 119 -1.61 -13.67 -1.09
CA ASN A 119 -2.15 -14.73 -0.26
C ASN A 119 -1.82 -14.51 1.24
N ALA A 120 -1.52 -13.28 1.65
CA ALA A 120 -1.23 -12.94 3.04
C ALA A 120 -0.08 -13.77 3.68
N LYS A 121 0.98 -14.05 2.91
CA LYS A 121 2.06 -14.97 3.31
C LYS A 121 3.07 -14.35 4.28
N ALA A 122 3.30 -13.04 4.21
CA ALA A 122 4.39 -12.36 4.92
C ALA A 122 3.93 -11.16 5.77
N LEU A 123 2.69 -11.18 6.27
CA LEU A 123 2.05 -10.05 6.97
C LEU A 123 2.93 -9.45 8.08
N ARG A 124 3.46 -10.28 9.00
CA ARG A 124 4.37 -9.84 10.08
C ARG A 124 5.67 -9.25 9.56
N GLY A 125 6.13 -9.72 8.41
CA GLY A 125 7.31 -9.18 7.74
C GLY A 125 7.05 -7.79 7.21
N TRP A 126 5.94 -7.58 6.56
CA TRP A 126 5.52 -6.26 6.07
C TRP A 126 5.31 -5.28 7.22
N GLU A 127 4.62 -5.67 8.30
CA GLU A 127 4.51 -4.87 9.50
C GLU A 127 5.90 -4.53 10.09
N ALA A 128 6.82 -5.49 10.14
CA ALA A 128 8.18 -5.28 10.67
C ALA A 128 9.01 -4.33 9.80
N THR A 129 8.76 -4.24 8.50
CA THR A 129 9.38 -3.22 7.62
C THR A 129 8.82 -1.80 7.84
N GLY A 130 7.80 -1.68 8.70
CA GLY A 130 7.25 -0.41 9.14
C GLY A 130 6.25 0.23 8.20
N LEU A 131 5.58 -0.55 7.35
CA LEU A 131 4.42 -0.10 6.57
C LEU A 131 3.28 0.36 7.48
N SER A 132 2.49 1.33 7.04
CA SER A 132 1.30 1.78 7.76
C SER A 132 0.06 0.93 7.50
N PHE A 133 0.01 0.25 6.36
CA PHE A 133 -1.02 -0.70 6.00
C PHE A 133 -0.54 -1.62 4.88
N VAL A 134 -1.19 -2.75 4.71
CA VAL A 134 -0.89 -3.72 3.66
C VAL A 134 -2.15 -4.06 2.87
N GLU A 135 -2.09 -4.01 1.54
CA GLU A 135 -3.17 -4.49 0.66
C GLU A 135 -2.81 -5.86 0.10
N ILE A 136 -3.53 -6.89 0.57
CA ILE A 136 -3.42 -8.26 0.07
C ILE A 136 -4.30 -8.47 -1.16
N GLY A 137 -4.05 -9.52 -1.94
CA GLY A 137 -4.86 -9.86 -3.12
C GLY A 137 -4.25 -9.30 -4.42
N GLY A 138 -4.97 -9.23 -5.58
CA GLY A 138 -6.41 -9.51 -5.77
C GLY A 138 -6.79 -10.95 -5.44
N VAL A 139 -7.70 -11.05 -4.50
CA VAL A 139 -8.32 -12.30 -4.08
C VAL A 139 -9.55 -12.54 -4.91
N THR A 140 -9.72 -13.74 -5.43
CA THR A 140 -10.94 -14.18 -6.11
C THR A 140 -11.71 -15.18 -5.24
N MET A 141 -13.00 -15.33 -5.46
CA MET A 141 -13.82 -16.31 -4.74
C MET A 141 -13.20 -17.70 -4.83
N LEU A 142 -12.86 -18.12 -6.04
CA LEU A 142 -12.22 -19.41 -6.34
C LEU A 142 -10.72 -19.26 -6.50
N GLU A 143 -9.96 -20.29 -6.17
CA GLU A 143 -8.53 -20.35 -6.49
C GLU A 143 -8.31 -20.39 -8.00
N GLN A 144 -7.22 -19.75 -8.45
CA GLN A 144 -6.86 -19.81 -9.85
C GLN A 144 -5.35 -19.67 -10.07
N GLY A 145 -4.82 -20.46 -11.01
CA GLY A 145 -3.40 -20.47 -11.36
C GLY A 145 -2.93 -19.22 -12.08
N GLY A 146 -3.86 -18.43 -12.63
CA GLY A 146 -3.57 -17.27 -13.48
C GLY A 146 -3.20 -17.65 -14.91
N ASN A 147 -2.60 -16.69 -15.63
CA ASN A 147 -2.21 -16.88 -17.04
C ASN A 147 -0.94 -17.74 -17.17
N PRO A 148 -0.65 -18.32 -18.35
CA PRO A 148 0.56 -19.10 -18.61
C PRO A 148 1.85 -18.32 -18.31
N LYS A 149 2.88 -19.05 -17.85
CA LYS A 149 4.23 -18.51 -17.63
C LYS A 149 5.06 -18.57 -18.92
N PRO A 150 6.05 -17.66 -19.10
CA PRO A 150 6.43 -16.55 -18.24
C PRO A 150 5.42 -15.40 -18.33
N ARG A 151 5.18 -14.72 -17.22
CA ARG A 151 4.11 -13.71 -17.07
C ARG A 151 4.48 -12.48 -16.23
N MET A 152 5.76 -12.35 -15.86
CA MET A 152 6.30 -11.18 -15.18
C MET A 152 7.69 -10.85 -15.70
N PHE A 153 7.89 -9.63 -16.19
CA PHE A 153 9.09 -9.18 -16.87
C PHE A 153 9.59 -7.88 -16.26
N ARG A 154 10.90 -7.75 -16.08
CA ARG A 154 11.54 -6.57 -15.51
C ARG A 154 12.24 -5.75 -16.59
N ALA A 155 11.96 -4.44 -16.64
CA ALA A 155 12.68 -3.43 -17.42
C ALA A 155 13.53 -2.57 -16.43
N PRO A 156 14.77 -2.99 -16.12
CA PRO A 156 15.53 -2.42 -15.01
C PRO A 156 15.95 -0.96 -15.21
N HIS A 157 16.22 -0.55 -16.46
CA HIS A 157 16.67 0.80 -16.78
C HIS A 157 15.51 1.80 -16.69
N ALA A 158 14.31 1.36 -17.09
CA ALA A 158 13.09 2.14 -16.92
C ALA A 158 12.46 2.00 -15.53
N GLN A 159 13.03 1.21 -14.61
CA GLN A 159 12.44 0.86 -13.33
C GLN A 159 10.96 0.45 -13.46
N ALA A 160 10.68 -0.40 -14.45
CA ALA A 160 9.34 -0.85 -14.80
C ALA A 160 9.20 -2.36 -14.75
N LEU A 161 7.96 -2.81 -14.55
CA LEU A 161 7.56 -4.21 -14.63
C LEU A 161 6.40 -4.33 -15.60
N VAL A 162 6.45 -5.32 -16.49
CA VAL A 162 5.31 -5.75 -17.30
C VAL A 162 4.83 -7.10 -16.78
N ASN A 163 3.52 -7.23 -16.52
CA ASN A 163 2.96 -8.47 -16.03
C ASN A 163 1.61 -8.81 -16.67
N ARG A 164 1.36 -10.11 -16.81
CA ARG A 164 0.09 -10.68 -17.23
C ARG A 164 -0.35 -11.80 -16.28
N MET A 165 -0.37 -11.49 -14.98
CA MET A 165 -0.56 -12.50 -13.91
C MET A 165 -1.92 -13.19 -13.96
N GLY A 166 -3.03 -12.46 -14.25
CA GLY A 166 -4.38 -13.01 -14.35
C GLY A 166 -4.94 -13.45 -12.99
N PHE A 167 -4.76 -12.63 -11.95
CA PHE A 167 -5.23 -12.87 -10.58
C PHE A 167 -4.87 -14.26 -10.01
N ASN A 168 -3.66 -14.76 -10.26
CA ASN A 168 -3.22 -15.99 -9.61
C ASN A 168 -3.21 -15.83 -8.09
N ASN A 169 -4.04 -16.61 -7.41
CA ASN A 169 -4.18 -16.62 -5.96
C ASN A 169 -4.77 -17.92 -5.46
N ASP A 170 -4.68 -18.16 -4.15
CA ASP A 170 -5.09 -19.43 -3.52
C ASP A 170 -6.62 -19.49 -3.26
N GLY A 171 -7.41 -18.47 -3.68
CA GLY A 171 -8.85 -18.35 -3.44
C GLY A 171 -9.20 -17.84 -2.05
N SER A 172 -10.41 -17.28 -1.92
CA SER A 172 -10.84 -16.63 -0.67
C SER A 172 -10.87 -17.58 0.51
N GLU A 173 -11.19 -18.86 0.31
CA GLU A 173 -11.24 -19.86 1.37
C GLU A 173 -9.87 -20.15 2.00
N LYS A 174 -8.86 -20.45 1.19
CA LYS A 174 -7.50 -20.70 1.70
C LYS A 174 -6.88 -19.45 2.31
N ILE A 175 -7.21 -18.26 1.78
CA ILE A 175 -6.73 -16.98 2.33
C ILE A 175 -7.42 -16.72 3.67
N GLN A 176 -8.73 -16.97 3.81
CA GLN A 176 -9.43 -16.93 5.09
C GLN A 176 -8.71 -17.79 6.13
N LEU A 177 -8.48 -19.06 5.82
CA LEU A 177 -7.79 -19.99 6.73
C LEU A 177 -6.36 -19.54 7.08
N ALA A 178 -5.67 -18.85 6.16
CA ALA A 178 -4.35 -18.30 6.42
C ALA A 178 -4.41 -17.11 7.39
N LEU A 179 -5.38 -16.20 7.21
CA LEU A 179 -5.61 -15.06 8.09
C LEU A 179 -6.09 -15.50 9.48
N GLU A 180 -7.00 -16.46 9.54
CA GLU A 180 -7.49 -17.04 10.79
C GLU A 180 -6.34 -17.67 11.59
N ARG A 181 -5.53 -18.53 10.95
CA ARG A 181 -4.33 -19.11 11.59
C ARG A 181 -3.34 -18.06 12.04
N HIS A 182 -3.21 -16.95 11.28
CA HIS A 182 -2.36 -15.84 11.66
C HIS A 182 -2.88 -15.18 12.94
N ILE A 183 -4.16 -14.83 12.99
CA ILE A 183 -4.80 -14.15 14.12
C ILE A 183 -4.77 -15.05 15.37
N ASN A 184 -5.12 -16.33 15.24
CA ASN A 184 -5.13 -17.29 16.36
C ASN A 184 -3.72 -17.47 16.96
N ARG A 185 -2.67 -17.40 16.14
CA ARG A 185 -1.29 -17.59 16.61
C ARG A 185 -0.60 -16.32 17.11
N HIS A 186 -0.95 -15.17 16.56
CA HIS A 186 -0.18 -13.94 16.71
C HIS A 186 -1.00 -12.71 17.10
N GLY A 187 -2.33 -12.83 17.14
CA GLY A 187 -3.24 -11.69 17.23
C GLY A 187 -3.39 -10.95 15.89
N ARG A 188 -4.20 -9.90 15.91
CA ARG A 188 -4.32 -8.98 14.76
C ARG A 188 -3.00 -8.23 14.55
N LEU A 189 -2.74 -7.81 13.31
CA LEU A 189 -1.61 -6.92 13.01
C LEU A 189 -1.83 -5.56 13.70
N GLY A 190 -0.75 -4.89 14.04
CA GLY A 190 -0.78 -3.50 14.53
C GLY A 190 -0.98 -2.47 13.40
N ILE A 191 -1.27 -2.92 12.17
CA ILE A 191 -1.55 -2.09 10.99
C ILE A 191 -2.76 -2.66 10.24
N PRO A 192 -3.58 -1.83 9.58
CA PRO A 192 -4.74 -2.29 8.82
C PRO A 192 -4.38 -3.24 7.68
N ILE A 193 -5.21 -4.28 7.50
CA ILE A 193 -5.19 -5.20 6.36
C ILE A 193 -6.28 -4.77 5.38
N TRP A 194 -5.87 -4.36 4.19
CA TRP A 194 -6.77 -4.07 3.08
C TRP A 194 -6.87 -5.29 2.19
N VAL A 195 -8.07 -5.57 1.68
CA VAL A 195 -8.33 -6.73 0.84
C VAL A 195 -8.74 -6.28 -0.55
N ASN A 196 -7.89 -6.53 -1.53
CA ASN A 196 -8.19 -6.29 -2.94
C ASN A 196 -8.99 -7.46 -3.50
N LEU A 197 -10.23 -7.20 -3.87
CA LEU A 197 -11.16 -8.16 -4.42
C LEU A 197 -11.05 -8.20 -5.96
N GLY A 198 -10.89 -9.38 -6.50
CA GLY A 198 -10.89 -9.64 -7.94
C GLY A 198 -12.00 -10.62 -8.34
N LYS A 199 -12.42 -10.58 -9.60
CA LYS A 199 -13.39 -11.56 -10.15
C LYS A 199 -12.67 -12.84 -10.55
N SER A 200 -13.23 -13.99 -10.19
CA SER A 200 -12.79 -15.31 -10.68
C SER A 200 -12.90 -15.38 -12.20
N LYS A 201 -11.90 -15.97 -12.86
CA LYS A 201 -11.84 -16.02 -14.33
C LYS A 201 -13.04 -16.72 -14.95
N ILE A 202 -13.52 -17.78 -14.30
CA ILE A 202 -14.62 -18.61 -14.79
C ILE A 202 -16.00 -17.99 -14.54
N THR A 203 -16.13 -17.04 -13.61
CA THR A 203 -17.39 -16.34 -13.33
C THR A 203 -17.75 -15.45 -14.52
N PRO A 204 -18.97 -15.53 -15.08
CA PRO A 204 -19.47 -14.65 -16.12
C PRO A 204 -19.45 -13.16 -15.66
N LEU A 205 -19.45 -12.22 -16.60
CA LEU A 205 -19.41 -10.78 -16.25
C LEU A 205 -20.71 -10.30 -15.58
N ASP A 206 -21.84 -10.82 -15.99
CA ASP A 206 -23.15 -10.52 -15.41
C ASP A 206 -23.32 -11.04 -13.99
N GLU A 207 -22.59 -12.09 -13.61
CA GLU A 207 -22.53 -12.66 -12.26
C GLU A 207 -21.37 -12.10 -11.41
N ALA A 208 -20.57 -11.17 -11.94
CA ALA A 208 -19.40 -10.63 -11.26
C ALA A 208 -19.75 -10.11 -9.84
N HIS A 209 -20.88 -9.44 -9.66
CA HIS A 209 -21.32 -8.90 -8.39
C HIS A 209 -21.46 -9.99 -7.29
N LEU A 210 -21.87 -11.22 -7.65
CA LEU A 210 -21.97 -12.35 -6.72
C LEU A 210 -20.57 -12.82 -6.29
N ASP A 211 -19.62 -12.90 -7.21
CA ASP A 211 -18.24 -13.32 -6.94
C ASP A 211 -17.51 -12.32 -5.99
N TYR A 212 -17.65 -11.00 -6.25
CA TYR A 212 -17.11 -9.97 -5.35
C TYR A 212 -17.79 -10.02 -3.98
N GLY A 213 -19.11 -10.16 -3.92
CA GLY A 213 -19.87 -10.23 -2.68
C GLY A 213 -19.49 -11.45 -1.83
N ALA A 214 -19.39 -12.64 -2.43
CA ALA A 214 -18.99 -13.86 -1.73
C ALA A 214 -17.55 -13.79 -1.19
N THR A 215 -16.62 -13.16 -1.95
CA THR A 215 -15.24 -12.95 -1.48
C THR A 215 -15.21 -11.97 -0.32
N LEU A 216 -15.98 -10.88 -0.40
CA LEU A 216 -16.11 -9.89 0.67
C LEU A 216 -16.71 -10.54 1.92
N GLU A 217 -17.81 -11.26 1.81
CA GLU A 217 -18.47 -11.95 2.93
C GLU A 217 -17.49 -12.85 3.68
N ARG A 218 -16.77 -13.70 2.94
CA ARG A 218 -15.81 -14.64 3.52
C ARG A 218 -14.66 -13.97 4.25
N LEU A 219 -14.17 -12.85 3.75
CA LEU A 219 -13.00 -12.16 4.30
C LEU A 219 -13.36 -10.99 5.22
N TRP A 220 -14.63 -10.70 5.43
CA TRP A 220 -15.11 -9.52 6.13
C TRP A 220 -14.53 -9.36 7.54
N SER A 221 -14.49 -10.44 8.32
CA SER A 221 -13.97 -10.41 9.69
C SER A 221 -12.45 -10.25 9.78
N TYR A 222 -11.73 -10.39 8.66
CA TYR A 222 -10.27 -10.38 8.61
C TYR A 222 -9.69 -9.13 7.95
N GLY A 223 -10.44 -8.52 7.03
CA GLY A 223 -10.08 -7.27 6.38
C GLY A 223 -10.57 -6.04 7.16
N ASP A 224 -9.85 -4.95 7.06
CA ASP A 224 -10.20 -3.64 7.64
C ASP A 224 -10.77 -2.68 6.59
N VAL A 225 -10.33 -2.80 5.32
CA VAL A 225 -10.80 -2.05 4.15
C VAL A 225 -10.87 -2.99 2.95
N PHE A 226 -11.88 -2.83 2.10
CA PHE A 226 -12.04 -3.63 0.89
C PHE A 226 -11.90 -2.78 -0.37
N VAL A 227 -11.21 -3.32 -1.39
CA VAL A 227 -10.97 -2.64 -2.66
C VAL A 227 -11.52 -3.46 -3.81
N ILE A 228 -12.58 -3.01 -4.44
CA ILE A 228 -13.18 -3.63 -5.63
C ILE A 228 -12.29 -3.34 -6.84
N ASN A 229 -11.66 -4.37 -7.40
CA ASN A 229 -10.70 -4.23 -8.50
C ASN A 229 -11.32 -4.65 -9.84
N VAL A 230 -11.92 -3.71 -10.53
CA VAL A 230 -12.50 -3.86 -11.88
C VAL A 230 -11.54 -3.42 -12.99
N SER A 231 -10.24 -3.23 -12.69
CA SER A 231 -9.31 -2.49 -13.55
C SER A 231 -8.16 -3.32 -14.11
N SER A 232 -8.09 -4.64 -13.83
CA SER A 232 -6.99 -5.47 -14.32
C SER A 232 -7.04 -5.63 -15.84
N PRO A 233 -5.94 -5.34 -16.56
CA PRO A 233 -5.86 -5.60 -18.00
C PRO A 233 -5.61 -7.08 -18.35
N ASN A 234 -5.41 -7.93 -17.33
CA ASN A 234 -4.94 -9.30 -17.47
C ASN A 234 -6.08 -10.35 -17.31
N THR A 235 -7.30 -9.88 -17.14
CA THR A 235 -8.53 -10.69 -17.10
C THR A 235 -9.42 -10.22 -18.26
N PRO A 236 -9.86 -11.14 -19.15
CA PRO A 236 -10.69 -10.74 -20.29
C PRO A 236 -11.92 -9.94 -19.86
N ASN A 237 -12.19 -8.87 -20.55
CA ASN A 237 -13.36 -8.00 -20.44
C ASN A 237 -13.63 -7.41 -19.03
N LEU A 238 -12.74 -7.63 -18.06
CA LEU A 238 -12.96 -7.14 -16.69
C LEU A 238 -13.14 -5.61 -16.64
N ARG A 239 -12.47 -4.87 -17.53
CA ARG A 239 -12.56 -3.42 -17.58
C ARG A 239 -13.90 -2.89 -18.09
N GLU A 240 -14.70 -3.73 -18.74
CA GLU A 240 -16.08 -3.42 -19.12
C GLU A 240 -16.96 -3.21 -17.88
N LEU A 241 -16.62 -3.84 -16.74
CA LEU A 241 -17.30 -3.62 -15.46
C LEU A 241 -17.05 -2.23 -14.84
N GLN A 242 -16.26 -1.38 -15.49
CA GLN A 242 -16.12 0.03 -15.11
C GLN A 242 -17.21 0.92 -15.72
N ASP A 243 -18.08 0.37 -16.57
CA ASP A 243 -19.30 1.08 -17.01
C ASP A 243 -20.26 1.29 -15.83
N ASP A 244 -21.26 2.16 -16.04
CA ASP A 244 -22.17 2.57 -14.99
C ASP A 244 -23.00 1.41 -14.43
N GLU A 245 -23.47 0.50 -15.29
CA GLU A 245 -24.33 -0.60 -14.88
C GLU A 245 -23.54 -1.65 -14.13
N GLY A 246 -22.42 -2.10 -14.67
CA GLY A 246 -21.54 -3.11 -14.07
C GLY A 246 -21.00 -2.67 -12.73
N LEU A 247 -20.45 -1.44 -12.67
CA LEU A 247 -19.89 -0.88 -11.45
C LEU A 247 -20.95 -0.67 -10.37
N THR A 248 -22.11 -0.10 -10.74
CA THR A 248 -23.22 0.14 -9.81
C THR A 248 -23.76 -1.16 -9.23
N ARG A 249 -23.93 -2.20 -10.07
CA ARG A 249 -24.40 -3.51 -9.64
C ARG A 249 -23.44 -4.15 -8.62
N ILE A 250 -22.14 -4.12 -8.90
CA ILE A 250 -21.11 -4.64 -7.99
C ILE A 250 -21.09 -3.86 -6.67
N LEU A 251 -21.07 -2.52 -6.72
CA LEU A 251 -21.07 -1.69 -5.53
C LEU A 251 -22.29 -1.93 -4.66
N ARG A 252 -23.50 -1.87 -5.23
CA ARG A 252 -24.75 -2.11 -4.47
C ARG A 252 -24.76 -3.48 -3.81
N HIS A 253 -24.33 -4.52 -4.54
CA HIS A 253 -24.29 -5.85 -3.98
C HIS A 253 -23.29 -5.95 -2.82
N CYS A 254 -22.07 -5.47 -2.98
CA CYS A 254 -21.04 -5.47 -1.94
C CYS A 254 -21.44 -4.62 -0.73
N LEU A 255 -22.07 -3.45 -0.93
CA LEU A 255 -22.57 -2.62 0.17
C LEU A 255 -23.68 -3.33 0.94
N ASN A 256 -24.62 -3.98 0.26
CA ASN A 256 -25.69 -4.77 0.91
C ASN A 256 -25.12 -5.93 1.73
N VAL A 257 -24.08 -6.63 1.23
CA VAL A 257 -23.38 -7.68 1.98
C VAL A 257 -22.70 -7.09 3.22
N ASN A 258 -22.03 -5.97 3.05
CA ASN A 258 -21.33 -5.25 4.12
C ASN A 258 -22.28 -4.80 5.24
N ASP A 259 -23.42 -4.19 4.89
CA ASP A 259 -24.43 -3.73 5.85
C ASP A 259 -25.07 -4.90 6.62
N LYS A 260 -25.38 -6.02 5.92
CA LYS A 260 -25.89 -7.23 6.57
C LYS A 260 -24.90 -7.83 7.58
N LEU A 261 -23.61 -7.86 7.24
CA LEU A 261 -22.57 -8.39 8.12
C LEU A 261 -22.30 -7.46 9.30
N ALA A 262 -22.27 -6.17 9.07
CA ALA A 262 -22.14 -5.15 10.11
C ALA A 262 -23.28 -5.28 11.14
N SER A 263 -24.53 -5.33 10.67
CA SER A 263 -25.70 -5.51 11.54
C SER A 263 -25.69 -6.85 12.27
N LYS A 264 -25.31 -7.95 11.59
CA LYS A 264 -25.23 -9.29 12.20
C LYS A 264 -24.19 -9.40 13.31
N LEU A 265 -23.08 -8.66 13.18
CA LEU A 265 -21.94 -8.70 14.10
C LEU A 265 -21.90 -7.52 15.08
N ASP A 266 -22.95 -6.70 15.10
CA ASP A 266 -23.05 -5.48 15.93
C ASP A 266 -21.80 -4.61 15.82
N SER A 267 -21.43 -4.28 14.58
CA SER A 267 -20.23 -3.50 14.25
C SER A 267 -20.49 -2.51 13.13
N GLU A 268 -19.58 -1.56 12.96
CA GLU A 268 -19.63 -0.64 11.83
C GLU A 268 -19.33 -1.35 10.51
N ARG A 269 -19.91 -0.85 9.41
CA ARG A 269 -19.58 -1.31 8.06
C ARG A 269 -18.12 -1.03 7.74
N LYS A 270 -17.51 -1.89 6.93
CA LYS A 270 -16.13 -1.71 6.48
C LYS A 270 -16.08 -0.75 5.29
N PRO A 271 -15.06 0.10 5.17
CA PRO A 271 -14.89 0.92 3.98
C PRO A 271 -14.71 0.08 2.71
N ILE A 272 -15.41 0.48 1.64
CA ILE A 272 -15.33 -0.13 0.31
C ILE A 272 -14.86 0.90 -0.70
N LEU A 273 -13.71 0.65 -1.33
CA LEU A 273 -13.11 1.48 -2.37
C LEU A 273 -13.21 0.81 -3.73
N ILE A 274 -13.15 1.60 -4.80
CA ILE A 274 -12.95 1.08 -6.15
C ILE A 274 -11.51 1.32 -6.63
N LYS A 275 -10.99 0.41 -7.46
CA LYS A 275 -9.67 0.58 -8.11
C LYS A 275 -9.82 0.68 -9.61
N VAL A 276 -9.33 1.79 -10.18
CA VAL A 276 -9.53 2.14 -11.60
C VAL A 276 -8.30 1.87 -12.46
N ALA A 277 -8.53 1.66 -13.76
CA ALA A 277 -7.47 1.55 -14.77
C ALA A 277 -6.91 2.93 -15.10
N PRO A 278 -5.63 3.03 -15.53
CA PRO A 278 -5.07 4.30 -15.99
C PRO A 278 -5.40 4.62 -17.45
N ASP A 279 -5.80 3.61 -18.23
CA ASP A 279 -5.99 3.71 -19.69
C ASP A 279 -7.44 4.14 -20.01
N MET A 280 -7.79 5.37 -19.62
CA MET A 280 -9.11 6.00 -19.85
C MET A 280 -8.97 7.49 -20.07
N THR A 281 -9.98 8.13 -20.67
CA THR A 281 -9.98 9.59 -20.83
C THR A 281 -10.22 10.32 -19.52
N LYS A 282 -10.00 11.62 -19.49
CA LYS A 282 -10.29 12.47 -18.31
C LYS A 282 -11.78 12.40 -17.96
N GLU A 283 -12.65 12.47 -18.98
CA GLU A 283 -14.10 12.45 -18.84
C GLU A 283 -14.59 11.13 -18.25
N GLN A 284 -14.07 9.98 -18.76
CA GLN A 284 -14.38 8.66 -18.23
C GLN A 284 -13.95 8.52 -16.77
N LEU A 285 -12.76 9.01 -16.41
CA LEU A 285 -12.26 8.96 -15.05
C LEU A 285 -13.13 9.76 -14.09
N VAL A 286 -13.50 11.00 -14.49
CA VAL A 286 -14.39 11.86 -13.71
C VAL A 286 -15.75 11.23 -13.53
N HIS A 287 -16.29 10.65 -14.59
CA HIS A 287 -17.59 9.98 -14.57
C HIS A 287 -17.59 8.79 -13.60
N ILE A 288 -16.64 7.87 -13.73
CA ILE A 288 -16.48 6.71 -12.83
C ILE A 288 -16.32 7.15 -11.36
N ALA A 289 -15.49 8.17 -11.10
CA ALA A 289 -15.29 8.66 -9.74
C ALA A 289 -16.58 9.22 -9.13
N LYS A 290 -17.37 9.99 -9.89
CA LYS A 290 -18.66 10.52 -9.45
C LYS A 290 -19.69 9.42 -9.27
N THR A 291 -19.80 8.49 -10.23
CA THR A 291 -20.71 7.32 -10.14
C THR A 291 -20.39 6.48 -8.89
N ALA A 292 -19.12 6.18 -8.64
CA ALA A 292 -18.73 5.44 -7.46
C ALA A 292 -19.07 6.18 -6.14
N LYS A 293 -18.76 7.47 -6.05
CA LYS A 293 -19.07 8.30 -4.88
C LYS A 293 -20.59 8.35 -4.64
N THR A 294 -21.37 8.58 -5.68
CA THR A 294 -22.86 8.65 -5.60
C THR A 294 -23.47 7.30 -5.20
N ASN A 295 -22.87 6.19 -5.62
CA ASN A 295 -23.34 4.84 -5.24
C ASN A 295 -22.74 4.33 -3.92
N GLY A 296 -22.11 5.17 -3.10
CA GLY A 296 -21.72 4.88 -1.72
C GLY A 296 -20.35 4.23 -1.54
N ALA A 297 -19.46 4.26 -2.56
CA ALA A 297 -18.08 3.90 -2.34
C ALA A 297 -17.40 4.92 -1.41
N ASP A 298 -16.59 4.43 -0.47
CA ASP A 298 -15.92 5.25 0.55
C ASP A 298 -14.60 5.89 0.04
N GLY A 299 -14.19 5.58 -1.19
CA GLY A 299 -12.99 6.16 -1.80
C GLY A 299 -12.56 5.45 -3.09
N ILE A 300 -11.42 5.87 -3.63
CA ILE A 300 -10.90 5.38 -4.91
C ILE A 300 -9.38 5.13 -4.87
N VAL A 301 -8.94 4.04 -5.50
CA VAL A 301 -7.52 3.71 -5.68
C VAL A 301 -7.10 4.05 -7.11
N VAL A 302 -6.20 5.01 -7.26
CA VAL A 302 -5.71 5.55 -8.54
C VAL A 302 -4.19 5.30 -8.65
N SER A 303 -3.73 4.32 -9.44
CA SER A 303 -4.43 3.47 -10.40
C SER A 303 -3.88 2.04 -10.42
N ASN A 304 -4.44 1.20 -11.27
CA ASN A 304 -3.87 -0.10 -11.66
C ASN A 304 -2.72 0.11 -12.68
N THR A 305 -2.27 -0.97 -13.31
CA THR A 305 -1.24 -0.99 -14.34
C THR A 305 -1.78 -0.55 -15.71
N THR A 306 -0.92 0.04 -16.56
CA THR A 306 -1.26 0.52 -17.89
C THR A 306 -0.89 -0.46 -18.99
N VAL A 307 -1.64 -0.48 -20.09
CA VAL A 307 -1.29 -1.15 -21.33
C VAL A 307 -0.42 -0.28 -22.24
N GLU A 308 -0.34 1.01 -21.98
CA GLU A 308 0.53 1.93 -22.70
C GLU A 308 2.01 1.63 -22.43
N ARG A 309 2.88 1.96 -23.40
CA ARG A 309 4.31 1.72 -23.32
C ARG A 309 5.09 3.00 -23.63
N PRO A 310 6.10 3.34 -22.82
CA PRO A 310 6.99 4.44 -23.14
C PRO A 310 7.93 4.05 -24.28
N LYS A 311 8.37 5.05 -25.02
CA LYS A 311 9.51 4.87 -25.93
C LYS A 311 10.78 4.61 -25.08
N THR A 312 11.62 3.66 -25.52
CA THR A 312 12.89 3.38 -24.87
C THR A 312 13.96 3.11 -25.94
N GLN A 313 15.16 3.59 -25.68
CA GLN A 313 16.33 3.30 -26.51
C GLN A 313 17.11 2.07 -26.01
N HIS A 314 16.77 1.57 -24.81
CA HIS A 314 17.48 0.46 -24.20
C HIS A 314 16.95 -0.90 -24.73
N PRO A 315 17.74 -1.72 -25.47
CA PRO A 315 17.25 -2.93 -26.14
C PRO A 315 16.56 -3.94 -25.19
N LYS A 316 17.09 -4.10 -23.96
CA LYS A 316 16.50 -5.04 -22.99
C LYS A 316 15.14 -4.57 -22.50
N ASP A 317 14.96 -3.26 -22.27
CA ASP A 317 13.68 -2.70 -21.84
C ASP A 317 12.68 -2.72 -23.02
N ALA A 318 13.13 -2.48 -24.26
CA ALA A 318 12.30 -2.61 -25.46
C ALA A 318 11.73 -4.03 -25.61
N THR A 319 12.52 -5.07 -25.37
CA THR A 319 12.05 -6.48 -25.38
C THR A 319 10.96 -6.71 -24.31
N VAL A 320 11.11 -6.11 -23.12
CA VAL A 320 10.11 -6.20 -22.04
C VAL A 320 8.85 -5.43 -22.42
N PHE A 321 8.97 -4.26 -22.99
CA PHE A 321 7.83 -3.44 -23.42
C PHE A 321 7.06 -4.03 -24.59
N GLY A 322 7.67 -4.91 -25.37
CA GLY A 322 6.99 -5.73 -26.38
C GLY A 322 6.08 -6.83 -25.80
N GLN A 323 6.17 -7.11 -24.48
CA GLN A 323 5.33 -8.12 -23.85
C GLN A 323 3.91 -7.60 -23.56
N GLN A 324 2.92 -8.46 -23.75
CA GLN A 324 1.54 -8.19 -23.36
C GLN A 324 1.39 -8.11 -21.84
N GLY A 325 0.40 -7.34 -21.38
CA GLY A 325 0.05 -7.21 -19.97
C GLY A 325 0.10 -5.78 -19.45
N GLY A 326 -0.11 -5.61 -18.16
CA GLY A 326 -0.08 -4.30 -17.49
C GLY A 326 1.35 -3.91 -17.12
N MET A 327 1.73 -2.66 -17.39
CA MET A 327 3.00 -2.07 -16.98
C MET A 327 2.82 -1.25 -15.71
N SER A 328 3.75 -1.43 -14.77
CA SER A 328 3.89 -0.64 -13.54
C SER A 328 5.32 -0.09 -13.40
N GLY A 329 5.54 0.82 -12.48
CA GLY A 329 6.84 1.44 -12.22
C GLY A 329 6.93 2.89 -12.67
N GLN A 330 8.15 3.42 -12.78
CA GLN A 330 8.39 4.84 -13.04
C GLN A 330 7.64 5.42 -14.26
N PRO A 331 7.49 4.71 -15.38
CA PRO A 331 6.74 5.25 -16.53
C PRO A 331 5.26 5.57 -16.24
N LEU A 332 4.68 4.98 -15.19
CA LEU A 332 3.29 5.25 -14.80
C LEU A 332 3.16 6.48 -13.87
N LYS A 333 4.27 7.05 -13.38
CA LYS A 333 4.26 8.08 -12.34
C LYS A 333 3.44 9.31 -12.72
N GLU A 334 3.76 9.92 -13.84
CA GLU A 334 3.10 11.16 -14.29
C GLU A 334 1.62 10.93 -14.58
N ARG A 335 1.30 9.83 -15.28
CA ARG A 335 -0.09 9.49 -15.57
C ARG A 335 -0.92 9.30 -14.32
N SER A 336 -0.42 8.54 -13.34
CA SER A 336 -1.19 8.32 -12.10
C SER A 336 -1.30 9.58 -11.24
N THR A 337 -0.29 10.47 -11.25
CA THR A 337 -0.35 11.77 -10.56
C THR A 337 -1.38 12.70 -11.21
N PHE A 338 -1.40 12.76 -12.56
CA PHE A 338 -2.43 13.48 -13.31
C PHE A 338 -3.85 12.97 -12.98
N MET A 339 -4.03 11.66 -12.95
CA MET A 339 -5.33 11.06 -12.60
C MET A 339 -5.78 11.41 -11.18
N ILE A 340 -4.87 11.38 -10.20
CA ILE A 340 -5.17 11.77 -8.81
C ILE A 340 -5.68 13.21 -8.77
N ARG A 341 -4.98 14.14 -9.43
CA ARG A 341 -5.40 15.54 -9.54
C ARG A 341 -6.79 15.67 -10.19
N THR A 342 -6.99 14.99 -11.31
CA THR A 342 -8.28 14.98 -12.01
C THR A 342 -9.42 14.49 -11.12
N VAL A 343 -9.22 13.40 -10.40
CA VAL A 343 -10.24 12.88 -9.46
C VAL A 343 -10.47 13.88 -8.34
N ARG A 344 -9.41 14.44 -7.74
CA ARG A 344 -9.51 15.40 -6.64
C ARG A 344 -10.35 16.63 -7.04
N GLN A 345 -10.11 17.19 -8.23
CA GLN A 345 -10.91 18.29 -8.79
C GLN A 345 -12.39 17.91 -8.96
N ALA A 346 -12.66 16.65 -9.33
CA ALA A 346 -14.02 16.21 -9.62
C ALA A 346 -14.86 15.87 -8.39
N VAL A 347 -14.22 15.38 -7.29
CA VAL A 347 -14.93 14.82 -6.13
C VAL A 347 -14.76 15.65 -4.85
N GLY A 348 -13.90 16.69 -4.86
CA GLY A 348 -13.62 17.51 -3.68
C GLY A 348 -12.69 16.84 -2.66
N MET A 349 -12.45 17.47 -1.51
CA MET A 349 -11.49 17.03 -0.48
C MET A 349 -12.02 15.92 0.41
N ASP A 350 -13.33 15.80 0.57
CA ASP A 350 -13.99 14.90 1.53
C ASP A 350 -13.91 13.41 1.15
N TRP A 351 -13.62 13.12 -0.13
CA TRP A 351 -13.58 11.73 -0.61
C TRP A 351 -12.14 11.23 -0.74
N PRO A 352 -11.75 10.16 -0.02
CA PRO A 352 -10.40 9.64 0.01
C PRO A 352 -9.91 9.12 -1.35
N ILE A 353 -8.67 9.49 -1.71
CA ILE A 353 -7.97 9.00 -2.90
C ILE A 353 -6.69 8.29 -2.45
N ILE A 354 -6.49 7.06 -2.91
CA ILE A 354 -5.28 6.29 -2.64
C ILE A 354 -4.40 6.30 -3.90
N GLY A 355 -3.26 6.96 -3.80
CA GLY A 355 -2.35 7.14 -4.93
C GLY A 355 -1.43 5.94 -5.16
N VAL A 356 -1.46 5.35 -6.37
CA VAL A 356 -0.61 4.20 -6.75
C VAL A 356 -0.04 4.43 -8.14
N GLY A 357 1.23 4.12 -8.34
CA GLY A 357 1.91 4.13 -9.63
C GLY A 357 3.18 4.99 -9.63
N GLY A 358 4.32 4.36 -9.90
CA GLY A 358 5.60 5.03 -10.06
C GLY A 358 6.25 5.58 -8.79
N ILE A 359 5.86 5.14 -7.60
CA ILE A 359 6.51 5.56 -6.34
C ILE A 359 7.76 4.70 -6.11
N ALA A 360 8.93 5.31 -6.19
CA ALA A 360 10.23 4.71 -5.90
C ALA A 360 11.05 5.51 -4.85
N ASN A 361 10.62 6.69 -4.49
CA ASN A 361 11.28 7.57 -3.52
C ASN A 361 10.27 8.54 -2.87
N ALA A 362 10.76 9.38 -1.96
CA ALA A 362 9.93 10.34 -1.24
C ALA A 362 9.37 11.47 -2.11
N GLN A 363 10.06 11.86 -3.18
CA GLN A 363 9.58 12.88 -4.13
C GLN A 363 8.33 12.38 -4.84
N ASP A 364 8.35 11.14 -5.33
CA ASP A 364 7.22 10.54 -6.03
C ASP A 364 5.98 10.43 -5.12
N ALA A 365 6.19 10.09 -3.84
CA ALA A 365 5.12 10.04 -2.84
C ALA A 365 4.57 11.44 -2.51
N TRP A 366 5.46 12.43 -2.35
CA TRP A 366 5.10 13.81 -2.06
C TRP A 366 4.24 14.42 -3.19
N GLU A 367 4.65 14.24 -4.44
CA GLU A 367 3.90 14.72 -5.62
C GLU A 367 2.46 14.16 -5.68
N LYS A 368 2.26 12.91 -5.24
CA LYS A 368 0.92 12.32 -5.18
C LYS A 368 0.08 12.87 -4.04
N LEU A 369 0.68 13.17 -2.89
CA LEU A 369 -0.02 13.85 -1.80
C LEU A 369 -0.41 15.27 -2.22
N GLU A 370 0.50 16.04 -2.79
CA GLU A 370 0.20 17.38 -3.34
C GLU A 370 -0.91 17.35 -4.41
N ALA A 371 -0.94 16.30 -5.23
CA ALA A 371 -1.99 16.11 -6.24
C ALA A 371 -3.37 15.73 -5.64
N GLY A 372 -3.43 15.38 -4.35
CA GLY A 372 -4.67 15.09 -3.65
C GLY A 372 -4.85 13.66 -3.15
N ALA A 373 -3.81 12.80 -3.21
CA ALA A 373 -3.88 11.48 -2.58
C ALA A 373 -3.88 11.61 -1.05
N THR A 374 -4.78 10.91 -0.36
CA THR A 374 -4.84 10.85 1.10
C THR A 374 -3.80 9.86 1.65
N LEU A 375 -3.68 8.70 1.02
CA LEU A 375 -2.65 7.70 1.27
C LEU A 375 -2.00 7.31 -0.05
N VAL A 376 -0.81 6.72 0.01
CA VAL A 376 -0.08 6.26 -1.17
C VAL A 376 0.44 4.84 -1.00
N GLN A 377 0.56 4.10 -2.10
CA GLN A 377 1.01 2.70 -2.11
C GLN A 377 2.10 2.47 -3.15
N ALA A 378 3.02 1.56 -2.87
CA ALA A 378 4.00 1.09 -3.85
C ALA A 378 3.97 -0.42 -4.06
N TYR A 379 4.25 -0.83 -5.30
CA TYR A 379 4.54 -2.21 -5.71
C TYR A 379 5.95 -2.29 -6.31
N SER A 380 6.14 -1.75 -7.51
CA SER A 380 7.41 -1.82 -8.27
C SER A 380 8.57 -1.17 -7.52
N GLY A 381 8.31 -0.12 -6.74
CA GLY A 381 9.31 0.49 -5.88
C GLY A 381 9.98 -0.52 -4.94
N PHE A 382 9.22 -1.44 -4.34
CA PHE A 382 9.80 -2.50 -3.49
C PHE A 382 10.64 -3.50 -4.27
N VAL A 383 10.33 -3.75 -5.54
CA VAL A 383 11.13 -4.66 -6.38
C VAL A 383 12.51 -4.05 -6.69
N PHE A 384 12.57 -2.74 -6.90
CA PHE A 384 13.81 -2.06 -7.29
C PHE A 384 14.62 -1.52 -6.10
N GLU A 385 13.95 -1.04 -5.03
CA GLU A 385 14.57 -0.40 -3.86
C GLU A 385 14.65 -1.34 -2.63
N GLY A 386 13.91 -2.44 -2.66
CA GLY A 386 13.87 -3.41 -1.56
C GLY A 386 13.10 -2.94 -0.33
N PRO A 387 13.25 -3.65 0.81
CA PRO A 387 12.48 -3.39 2.02
C PRO A 387 12.80 -2.04 2.70
N SER A 388 13.92 -1.40 2.33
CA SER A 388 14.29 -0.06 2.82
C SER A 388 13.42 1.07 2.26
N LEU A 389 12.60 0.81 1.22
CA LEU A 389 11.77 1.81 0.57
C LEU A 389 10.85 2.54 1.57
N THR A 390 10.20 1.79 2.48
CA THR A 390 9.32 2.38 3.51
C THR A 390 10.06 3.46 4.30
N LYS A 391 11.21 3.10 4.85
CA LYS A 391 12.03 4.03 5.65
C LYS A 391 12.50 5.22 4.84
N GLN A 392 12.97 5.01 3.61
CA GLN A 392 13.43 6.07 2.72
C GLN A 392 12.31 7.06 2.37
N VAL A 393 11.13 6.55 2.00
CA VAL A 393 9.98 7.39 1.66
C VAL A 393 9.54 8.19 2.88
N VAL A 394 9.32 7.56 4.02
CA VAL A 394 8.79 8.23 5.21
C VAL A 394 9.74 9.26 5.79
N HIS A 395 11.05 8.96 5.86
CA HIS A 395 12.06 9.95 6.28
C HIS A 395 12.17 11.10 5.29
N GLY A 396 12.11 10.83 3.98
CA GLY A 396 12.14 11.86 2.96
C GLY A 396 10.89 12.74 2.98
N LEU A 397 9.70 12.18 3.22
CA LEU A 397 8.47 12.96 3.45
C LEU A 397 8.60 13.85 4.69
N SER A 398 9.13 13.33 5.80
CA SER A 398 9.37 14.12 7.01
C SER A 398 10.36 15.27 6.77
N LYS A 399 11.45 15.02 6.01
CA LYS A 399 12.40 16.09 5.65
C LYS A 399 11.73 17.19 4.83
N ARG A 400 10.88 16.82 3.86
CA ARG A 400 10.13 17.76 3.03
C ARG A 400 9.11 18.56 3.83
N LEU A 401 8.38 17.90 4.72
CA LEU A 401 7.41 18.54 5.59
C LEU A 401 8.08 19.61 6.45
N ARG A 402 9.22 19.30 7.07
CA ARG A 402 10.01 20.28 7.85
C ARG A 402 10.53 21.46 7.02
N ALA A 403 10.78 21.26 5.72
CA ALA A 403 11.22 22.31 4.81
C ALA A 403 10.06 23.07 4.15
N SER A 404 8.84 22.65 4.35
CA SER A 404 7.62 23.29 3.87
C SER A 404 7.00 24.19 4.94
N GLN A 405 5.95 24.92 4.57
CA GLN A 405 5.14 25.75 5.49
C GLN A 405 3.98 24.97 6.14
N HIS A 406 3.85 23.66 5.85
CA HIS A 406 2.76 22.84 6.34
C HIS A 406 3.05 22.31 7.76
N ALA A 407 2.06 22.34 8.65
CA ALA A 407 2.19 21.86 10.01
C ALA A 407 2.13 20.31 10.10
N SER A 408 1.37 19.67 9.20
CA SER A 408 1.17 18.23 9.16
C SER A 408 1.23 17.67 7.74
N ILE A 409 1.39 16.35 7.61
CA ILE A 409 1.35 15.70 6.30
C ILE A 409 -0.07 15.78 5.67
N ALA A 410 -1.10 15.92 6.49
CA ALA A 410 -2.47 16.12 6.01
C ALA A 410 -2.64 17.45 5.30
N ASP A 411 -1.94 18.51 5.73
CA ASP A 411 -2.00 19.83 5.11
C ASP A 411 -1.37 19.88 3.71
N VAL A 412 -0.57 18.88 3.36
CA VAL A 412 0.04 18.74 2.02
C VAL A 412 -0.95 18.20 1.00
N ILE A 413 -1.99 17.49 1.48
CA ILE A 413 -2.94 16.80 0.59
C ILE A 413 -3.72 17.82 -0.26
N GLY A 414 -3.55 17.69 -1.58
CA GLY A 414 -4.30 18.52 -2.54
C GLY A 414 -3.78 19.94 -2.74
N THR A 415 -2.63 20.30 -2.16
CA THR A 415 -2.05 21.66 -2.33
C THR A 415 -1.69 22.03 -3.77
N LYS A 416 -1.60 21.06 -4.67
CA LYS A 416 -1.41 21.22 -6.12
C LYS A 416 -2.44 20.45 -6.92
N SER A 417 -3.66 20.43 -6.44
CA SER A 417 -4.78 19.78 -7.14
C SER A 417 -5.45 20.67 -8.19
N ASP A 418 -5.17 21.96 -8.18
CA ASP A 418 -5.69 22.96 -9.13
C ASP A 418 -5.05 22.84 -10.52
#